data_1e3999faf1ebf447f42ebdd8ac414173
#
_entry.id   1e3999faf1ebf447f42ebdd8ac414173
#
_cell.length_a   1.000
_cell.length_b   1.000
_cell.length_c   1.000
_cell.angle_alpha   90.00
_cell.angle_beta   90.00
_cell.angle_gamma   90.00
#
_symmetry.space_group_name_H-M   'P 1'
#
loop_
_entity.id
_entity.type
_entity.pdbx_description
1 polymer ?
#
loop_
_entity_poly.entity_id
_entity_poly.type
_entity_poly.pdbx_seq_one_letter_code
_entity_poly.pdbx_strand_id
1 'polypeptide(L)'
;PVIIWQVWQFIKPALYPEERRMFRLLFFIALILFLVGVVFCYFAVYYLAVDFFIISGENLATPMLSIDKYVNFLFGFLLPFGIAFQLPVAMFITTRLGWTDSKSLASKRKYVILGLAVAAAILTPPDVVSQLMLLIPMCVLFELGVIVSKTVKPRVRPEDEEA
;
A
#
# COMPACT_ATOMS: atom_id res chain seq x y z
N PRO A 1 -6.69 6.51 9.34
CA PRO A 1 -7.12 5.70 10.51
C PRO A 1 -8.61 5.32 10.43
N VAL A 2 -9.49 6.24 9.98
CA VAL A 2 -10.95 5.98 9.93
C VAL A 2 -11.29 4.86 8.94
N ILE A 3 -10.68 4.86 7.74
CA ILE A 3 -10.90 3.83 6.72
C ILE A 3 -10.41 2.46 7.23
N ILE A 4 -9.24 2.40 7.85
CA ILE A 4 -8.69 1.18 8.44
C ILE A 4 -9.63 0.66 9.54
N TRP A 5 -10.18 1.55 10.35
CA TRP A 5 -11.17 1.21 11.39
C TRP A 5 -12.47 0.64 10.79
N GLN A 6 -12.99 1.23 9.71
CA GLN A 6 -14.20 0.74 9.03
C GLN A 6 -13.99 -0.62 8.37
N VAL A 7 -12.86 -0.80 7.68
CA VAL A 7 -12.47 -2.10 7.11
C VAL A 7 -12.34 -3.15 8.22
N TRP A 8 -11.76 -2.77 9.36
CA TRP A 8 -11.69 -3.63 10.54
C TRP A 8 -13.09 -4.02 11.05
N GLN A 9 -14.00 -3.07 11.16
CA GLN A 9 -15.36 -3.33 11.66
C GLN A 9 -16.15 -4.23 10.70
N PHE A 10 -15.87 -4.14 9.41
CA PHE A 10 -16.46 -5.02 8.38
C PHE A 10 -15.92 -6.46 8.46
N ILE A 11 -14.63 -6.63 8.72
CA ILE A 11 -14.00 -7.95 8.80
C ILE A 11 -14.32 -8.65 10.13
N LYS A 12 -14.52 -7.89 11.21
CA LYS A 12 -14.76 -8.39 12.57
C LYS A 12 -15.88 -9.44 12.67
N PRO A 13 -17.06 -9.30 12.04
CA PRO A 13 -18.13 -10.30 12.12
C PRO A 13 -17.80 -11.59 11.36
N ALA A 14 -16.93 -11.56 10.38
CA ALA A 14 -16.50 -12.73 9.61
C ALA A 14 -15.43 -13.58 10.32
N LEU A 15 -14.93 -13.12 11.48
CA LEU A 15 -13.87 -13.79 12.24
C LEU A 15 -14.41 -14.69 13.35
N TYR A 16 -13.79 -15.89 13.48
CA TYR A 16 -14.00 -16.75 14.63
C TYR A 16 -13.41 -16.15 15.93
N PRO A 17 -13.96 -16.51 17.10
CA PRO A 17 -13.51 -15.97 18.40
C PRO A 17 -12.02 -16.14 18.66
N GLU A 18 -11.42 -17.25 18.19
CA GLU A 18 -10.01 -17.58 18.36
C GLU A 18 -9.07 -16.69 17.54
N GLU A 19 -9.54 -16.16 16.42
CA GLU A 19 -8.76 -15.33 15.52
C GLU A 19 -8.76 -13.84 15.92
N ARG A 20 -9.66 -13.41 16.79
CA ARG A 20 -9.81 -11.99 17.18
C ARG A 20 -8.54 -11.37 17.75
N ARG A 21 -7.69 -12.15 18.43
CA ARG A 21 -6.43 -11.66 18.99
C ARG A 21 -5.43 -11.34 17.90
N MET A 22 -5.29 -12.23 16.92
CA MET A 22 -4.38 -12.08 15.79
C MET A 22 -4.78 -10.88 14.90
N PHE A 23 -6.08 -10.77 14.61
CA PHE A 23 -6.57 -9.66 13.80
C PHE A 23 -6.50 -8.31 14.52
N ARG A 24 -6.64 -8.27 15.85
CA ARG A 24 -6.39 -7.06 16.63
C ARG A 24 -4.94 -6.60 16.49
N LEU A 25 -4.00 -7.54 16.58
CA LEU A 25 -2.58 -7.25 16.34
C LEU A 25 -2.36 -6.72 14.91
N LEU A 26 -3.01 -7.35 13.93
CA LEU A 26 -2.92 -6.95 12.54
C LEU A 26 -3.45 -5.52 12.31
N PHE A 27 -4.51 -5.13 13.02
CA PHE A 27 -5.02 -3.76 12.98
C PHE A 27 -3.98 -2.74 13.48
N PHE A 28 -3.30 -3.03 14.59
CA PHE A 28 -2.24 -2.15 15.08
C PHE A 28 -1.04 -2.11 14.11
N ILE A 29 -0.67 -3.25 13.53
CA ILE A 29 0.37 -3.31 12.49
C ILE A 29 -0.04 -2.48 11.27
N ALA A 30 -1.27 -2.57 10.81
CA ALA A 30 -1.80 -1.77 9.72
C ALA A 30 -1.73 -0.27 10.04
N LEU A 31 -2.11 0.13 11.24
CA LEU A 31 -2.04 1.53 11.66
C LEU A 31 -0.59 2.04 11.68
N ILE A 32 0.32 1.26 12.24
CA ILE A 32 1.75 1.60 12.26
C ILE A 32 2.29 1.69 10.84
N LEU A 33 1.96 0.72 10.00
CA LEU A 33 2.43 0.68 8.61
C LEU A 33 1.90 1.87 7.80
N PHE A 34 0.66 2.30 8.04
CA PHE A 34 0.10 3.51 7.46
C PHE A 34 0.91 4.74 7.87
N LEU A 35 1.21 4.89 9.15
CA LEU A 35 2.01 6.02 9.65
C LEU A 35 3.43 6.00 9.09
N VAL A 36 4.05 4.81 9.03
CA VAL A 36 5.37 4.62 8.40
C VAL A 36 5.32 5.03 6.93
N GLY A 37 4.26 4.67 6.19
CA GLY A 37 4.06 5.08 4.80
C GLY A 37 3.97 6.58 4.62
N VAL A 38 3.22 7.26 5.48
CA VAL A 38 3.09 8.73 5.47
C VAL A 38 4.43 9.39 5.79
N VAL A 39 5.14 8.93 6.82
CA VAL A 39 6.46 9.43 7.22
C VAL A 39 7.49 9.18 6.11
N PHE A 40 7.50 7.99 5.54
CA PHE A 40 8.38 7.64 4.42
C PHE A 40 8.12 8.55 3.21
N CYS A 41 6.85 8.75 2.85
CA CYS A 41 6.49 9.66 1.77
C CYS A 41 7.01 11.08 2.04
N TYR A 42 6.80 11.59 3.24
CA TYR A 42 7.23 12.94 3.60
C TYR A 42 8.76 13.13 3.51
N PHE A 43 9.53 12.19 4.07
CA PHE A 43 11.00 12.33 4.13
C PHE A 43 11.72 11.87 2.87
N ALA A 44 11.25 10.83 2.19
CA ALA A 44 11.97 10.23 1.06
C ALA A 44 11.45 10.73 -0.29
N VAL A 45 10.13 10.88 -0.43
CA VAL A 45 9.51 11.12 -1.75
C VAL A 45 9.17 12.58 -1.94
N TYR A 46 8.61 13.21 -0.92
CA TYR A 46 8.16 14.60 -1.03
C TYR A 46 9.30 15.56 -1.35
N TYR A 47 10.43 15.47 -0.62
CA TYR A 47 11.61 16.31 -0.91
C TYR A 47 12.14 16.07 -2.33
N LEU A 48 12.25 14.82 -2.73
CA LEU A 48 12.75 14.47 -4.06
C LEU A 48 11.83 14.99 -5.18
N ALA A 49 10.51 14.92 -4.97
CA ALA A 49 9.52 15.43 -5.90
C ALA A 49 9.56 16.95 -6.00
N VAL A 50 9.66 17.66 -4.88
CA VAL A 50 9.76 19.14 -4.86
C VAL A 50 11.03 19.60 -5.54
N ASP A 51 12.18 19.01 -5.22
CA ASP A 51 13.47 19.33 -5.86
C ASP A 51 13.41 19.10 -7.38
N PHE A 52 12.84 17.98 -7.82
CA PHE A 52 12.67 17.69 -9.24
C PHE A 52 11.82 18.75 -9.93
N PHE A 53 10.69 19.17 -9.35
CA PHE A 53 9.82 20.19 -9.93
C PHE A 53 10.46 21.57 -9.95
N ILE A 54 11.27 21.94 -8.93
CA ILE A 54 12.00 23.21 -8.91
C ILE A 54 13.05 23.22 -10.01
N ILE A 55 13.89 22.18 -10.10
CA ILE A 55 14.96 22.10 -11.11
C ILE A 55 14.36 22.07 -12.53
N SER A 56 13.27 21.35 -12.74
CA SER A 56 12.59 21.29 -14.03
C SER A 56 11.88 22.60 -14.38
N GLY A 57 11.50 23.41 -13.40
CA GLY A 57 10.79 24.68 -13.58
C GLY A 57 11.67 25.92 -13.69
N GLU A 58 12.97 25.85 -13.33
CA GLU A 58 13.88 27.02 -13.30
C GLU A 58 14.00 27.76 -14.63
N ASN A 59 13.73 27.09 -15.75
CA ASN A 59 13.79 27.67 -17.08
C ASN A 59 12.45 28.23 -17.60
N LEU A 60 11.33 28.07 -16.88
CA LEU A 60 10.00 28.33 -17.43
C LEU A 60 9.17 29.39 -16.69
N ALA A 61 9.36 29.65 -15.42
CA ALA A 61 8.69 30.73 -14.66
C ALA A 61 9.17 30.79 -13.20
N THR A 62 8.99 31.94 -12.54
CA THR A 62 9.09 32.03 -11.07
C THR A 62 7.96 31.20 -10.45
N PRO A 63 8.26 30.17 -9.66
CA PRO A 63 7.23 29.32 -9.07
C PRO A 63 6.42 30.10 -8.03
N MET A 64 5.26 30.62 -8.41
CA MET A 64 4.26 31.12 -7.46
C MET A 64 3.54 29.93 -6.84
N LEU A 65 4.11 29.37 -5.77
CA LEU A 65 3.50 28.32 -4.97
C LEU A 65 2.37 28.92 -4.12
N SER A 66 1.14 28.75 -4.59
CA SER A 66 -0.04 29.00 -3.76
C SER A 66 -0.13 27.93 -2.66
N ILE A 67 -0.49 28.33 -1.45
CA ILE A 67 -0.66 27.44 -0.29
C ILE A 67 -1.64 26.32 -0.61
N ASP A 68 -2.73 26.62 -1.33
CA ASP A 68 -3.71 25.61 -1.74
C ASP A 68 -3.12 24.53 -2.66
N LYS A 69 -2.29 24.93 -3.63
CA LYS A 69 -1.62 24.00 -4.52
C LYS A 69 -0.61 23.12 -3.77
N TYR A 70 0.11 23.72 -2.81
CA TYR A 70 1.04 23.01 -1.95
C TYR A 70 0.34 21.95 -1.10
N VAL A 71 -0.76 22.31 -0.44
CA VAL A 71 -1.54 21.40 0.43
C VAL A 71 -2.14 20.26 -0.41
N ASN A 72 -2.75 20.57 -1.56
CA ASN A 72 -3.30 19.57 -2.45
C ASN A 72 -2.23 18.62 -2.99
N PHE A 73 -1.05 19.13 -3.34
CA PHE A 73 0.09 18.32 -3.77
C PHE A 73 0.57 17.39 -2.63
N LEU A 74 0.71 17.93 -1.43
CA LEU A 74 1.10 17.15 -0.25
C LEU A 74 0.13 15.98 0.01
N PHE A 75 -1.17 16.25 0.08
CA PHE A 75 -2.17 15.21 0.28
C PHE A 75 -2.26 14.24 -0.88
N GLY A 76 -2.04 14.72 -2.11
CA GLY A 76 -1.99 13.90 -3.33
C GLY A 76 -0.89 12.83 -3.29
N PHE A 77 0.17 13.03 -2.49
CA PHE A 77 1.23 12.04 -2.26
C PHE A 77 1.05 11.24 -0.98
N LEU A 78 0.76 11.90 0.13
CA LEU A 78 0.69 11.24 1.45
C LEU A 78 -0.38 10.14 1.50
N LEU A 79 -1.57 10.40 0.94
CA LEU A 79 -2.67 9.43 0.96
C LEU A 79 -2.36 8.17 0.16
N PRO A 80 -1.93 8.25 -1.12
CA PRO A 80 -1.53 7.08 -1.89
C PRO A 80 -0.45 6.25 -1.23
N PHE A 81 0.56 6.89 -0.65
CA PHE A 81 1.62 6.17 0.07
C PHE A 81 1.10 5.47 1.33
N GLY A 82 0.28 6.15 2.13
CA GLY A 82 -0.36 5.52 3.28
C GLY A 82 -1.18 4.28 2.90
N ILE A 83 -1.90 4.33 1.78
CA ILE A 83 -2.67 3.21 1.25
C ILE A 83 -1.74 2.11 0.69
N ALA A 84 -0.70 2.49 -0.05
CA ALA A 84 0.27 1.54 -0.62
C ALA A 84 0.97 0.72 0.46
N PHE A 85 1.27 1.31 1.61
CA PHE A 85 1.85 0.60 2.74
C PHE A 85 0.90 -0.41 3.41
N GLN A 86 -0.38 -0.46 3.02
CA GLN A 86 -1.31 -1.51 3.44
C GLN A 86 -1.18 -2.79 2.60
N LEU A 87 -0.43 -2.79 1.48
CA LEU A 87 -0.25 -3.96 0.62
C LEU A 87 0.20 -5.22 1.37
N PRO A 88 1.23 -5.20 2.25
CA PRO A 88 1.65 -6.39 2.98
C PRO A 88 0.56 -6.93 3.89
N VAL A 89 -0.23 -6.05 4.51
CA VAL A 89 -1.35 -6.43 5.39
C VAL A 89 -2.49 -7.04 4.58
N ALA A 90 -2.84 -6.44 3.44
CA ALA A 90 -3.86 -6.98 2.54
C ALA A 90 -3.46 -8.36 2.02
N MET A 91 -2.20 -8.56 1.64
CA MET A 91 -1.67 -9.85 1.21
C MET A 91 -1.68 -10.90 2.33
N PHE A 92 -1.34 -10.50 3.56
CA PHE A 92 -1.45 -11.37 4.73
C PHE A 92 -2.88 -11.85 4.94
N ILE A 93 -3.85 -10.93 4.91
CA ILE A 93 -5.26 -11.24 5.10
C ILE A 93 -5.78 -12.17 4.00
N THR A 94 -5.51 -11.88 2.73
CA THR A 94 -5.98 -12.69 1.60
C THR A 94 -5.36 -14.09 1.59
N THR A 95 -4.09 -14.23 2.00
CA THR A 95 -3.44 -15.53 2.16
C THR A 95 -4.03 -16.29 3.34
N ARG A 96 -4.31 -15.62 4.46
CA ARG A 96 -4.91 -16.25 5.64
C ARG A 96 -6.32 -16.75 5.38
N LEU A 97 -7.12 -16.01 4.61
CA LEU A 97 -8.47 -16.40 4.19
C LEU A 97 -8.46 -17.52 3.13
N GLY A 98 -7.29 -17.94 2.66
CA GLY A 98 -7.16 -18.97 1.63
C GLY A 98 -7.56 -18.50 0.21
N TRP A 99 -7.72 -17.19 0.01
CA TRP A 99 -8.05 -16.64 -1.32
C TRP A 99 -6.84 -16.64 -2.25
N THR A 100 -5.65 -16.58 -1.68
CA THR A 100 -4.41 -16.48 -2.45
C THR A 100 -3.30 -17.25 -1.74
N ASP A 101 -2.51 -18.02 -2.49
CA ASP A 101 -1.33 -18.70 -2.00
C ASP A 101 -0.06 -17.89 -2.28
N SER A 102 0.92 -17.99 -1.41
CA SER A 102 2.23 -17.33 -1.59
C SER A 102 2.93 -17.76 -2.88
N LYS A 103 2.73 -19.00 -3.32
CA LYS A 103 3.25 -19.53 -4.59
C LYS A 103 2.54 -18.87 -5.80
N SER A 104 1.22 -18.70 -5.72
CA SER A 104 0.42 -18.03 -6.75
C SER A 104 0.81 -16.55 -6.87
N LEU A 105 0.99 -15.85 -5.74
CA LEU A 105 1.46 -14.47 -5.71
C LEU A 105 2.84 -14.32 -6.35
N ALA A 106 3.78 -15.23 -6.01
CA ALA A 106 5.11 -15.23 -6.58
C ALA A 106 5.13 -15.54 -8.08
N SER A 107 4.27 -16.43 -8.57
CA SER A 107 4.18 -16.78 -10.01
C SER A 107 3.56 -15.66 -10.85
N LYS A 108 2.66 -14.87 -10.23
CA LYS A 108 1.95 -13.78 -10.91
C LYS A 108 2.59 -12.40 -10.73
N ARG A 109 3.85 -12.33 -10.27
CA ARG A 109 4.58 -11.07 -10.00
C ARG A 109 4.44 -10.04 -11.12
N LYS A 110 4.68 -10.42 -12.36
CA LYS A 110 4.60 -9.52 -13.52
C LYS A 110 3.22 -8.85 -13.68
N TYR A 111 2.15 -9.58 -13.40
CA TYR A 111 0.79 -9.03 -13.49
C TYR A 111 0.47 -8.12 -12.31
N VAL A 112 0.97 -8.45 -11.12
CA VAL A 112 0.82 -7.61 -9.93
C VAL A 112 1.60 -6.31 -10.10
N ILE A 113 2.85 -6.36 -10.57
CA ILE A 113 3.65 -5.16 -10.84
C ILE A 113 2.98 -4.28 -11.90
N LEU A 114 2.41 -4.89 -12.96
CA LEU A 114 1.63 -4.13 -13.93
C LEU A 114 0.40 -3.47 -13.29
N GLY A 115 -0.33 -4.19 -12.45
CA GLY A 115 -1.47 -3.64 -11.69
C GLY A 115 -1.05 -2.50 -10.75
N LEU A 116 0.10 -2.64 -10.07
CA LEU A 116 0.66 -1.59 -9.22
C LEU A 116 1.08 -0.36 -10.04
N ALA A 117 1.62 -0.55 -11.26
CA ALA A 117 1.97 0.55 -12.16
C ALA A 117 0.72 1.32 -12.62
N VAL A 118 -0.37 0.61 -12.93
CA VAL A 118 -1.66 1.23 -13.26
C VAL A 118 -2.24 1.97 -12.04
N ALA A 119 -2.20 1.36 -10.87
CA ALA A 119 -2.64 1.99 -9.63
C ALA A 119 -1.84 3.26 -9.32
N ALA A 120 -0.50 3.21 -9.47
CA ALA A 120 0.35 4.37 -9.31
C ALA A 120 -0.01 5.49 -10.30
N ALA A 121 -0.27 5.16 -11.57
CA ALA A 121 -0.67 6.14 -12.58
C ALA A 121 -2.02 6.82 -12.29
N ILE A 122 -2.94 6.13 -11.60
CA ILE A 122 -4.23 6.70 -11.18
C ILE A 122 -4.07 7.59 -9.94
N LEU A 123 -3.17 7.21 -9.04
CA LEU A 123 -2.99 7.85 -7.74
C LEU A 123 -2.07 9.07 -7.78
N THR A 124 -1.17 9.15 -8.77
CA THR A 124 -0.23 10.26 -8.94
C THR A 124 -0.66 11.20 -10.08
N PRO A 125 -0.20 12.45 -10.08
CA PRO A 125 -0.30 13.31 -11.26
C PRO A 125 0.24 12.59 -12.51
N PRO A 126 -0.19 12.98 -13.72
CA PRO A 126 0.22 12.31 -14.96
C PRO A 126 1.66 12.67 -15.34
N ASP A 127 2.62 12.30 -14.52
CA ASP A 127 4.06 12.43 -14.78
C ASP A 127 4.79 11.11 -14.42
N VAL A 128 5.77 10.76 -15.25
CA VAL A 128 6.52 9.50 -15.15
C VAL A 128 7.35 9.44 -13.87
N VAL A 129 7.86 10.57 -13.41
CA VAL A 129 8.76 10.62 -12.24
C VAL A 129 7.98 10.33 -10.96
N SER A 130 6.87 11.03 -10.72
CA SER A 130 5.99 10.79 -9.56
C SER A 130 5.43 9.36 -9.58
N GLN A 131 5.05 8.85 -10.77
CA GLN A 131 4.60 7.47 -10.93
C GLN A 131 5.68 6.47 -10.51
N LEU A 132 6.93 6.64 -10.95
CA LEU A 132 8.03 5.74 -10.58
C LEU A 132 8.38 5.87 -9.10
N MET A 133 8.34 7.08 -8.54
CA MET A 133 8.57 7.32 -7.11
C MET A 133 7.58 6.57 -6.21
N LEU A 134 6.33 6.40 -6.65
CA LEU A 134 5.33 5.59 -5.95
C LEU A 134 5.48 4.11 -6.26
N LEU A 135 5.71 3.74 -7.52
CA LEU A 135 5.78 2.35 -7.98
C LEU A 135 6.93 1.57 -7.33
N ILE A 136 8.13 2.16 -7.23
CA ILE A 136 9.30 1.47 -6.67
C ILE A 136 9.06 1.00 -5.23
N PRO A 137 8.64 1.87 -4.28
CA PRO A 137 8.28 1.43 -2.94
C PRO A 137 7.13 0.42 -2.92
N MET A 138 6.12 0.56 -3.79
CA MET A 138 5.02 -0.41 -3.88
C MET A 138 5.53 -1.80 -4.29
N CYS A 139 6.48 -1.89 -5.22
CA CYS A 139 7.11 -3.16 -5.60
C CYS A 139 7.88 -3.79 -4.44
N VAL A 140 8.62 -2.99 -3.66
CA VAL A 140 9.32 -3.47 -2.46
C VAL A 140 8.32 -3.97 -1.43
N LEU A 141 7.26 -3.23 -1.17
CA LEU A 141 6.19 -3.63 -0.25
C LEU A 141 5.47 -4.90 -0.71
N PHE A 142 5.28 -5.07 -2.01
CA PHE A 142 4.73 -6.31 -2.58
C PHE A 142 5.64 -7.50 -2.29
N GLU A 143 6.97 -7.39 -2.52
CA GLU A 143 7.91 -8.48 -2.20
C GLU A 143 7.94 -8.79 -0.70
N LEU A 144 7.90 -7.76 0.17
CA LEU A 144 7.76 -7.95 1.61
C LEU A 144 6.44 -8.68 1.94
N GLY A 145 5.34 -8.32 1.27
CA GLY A 145 4.05 -9.00 1.39
C GLY A 145 4.12 -10.48 0.98
N VAL A 146 4.83 -10.81 -0.11
CA VAL A 146 5.06 -12.21 -0.54
C VAL A 146 5.85 -12.98 0.53
N ILE A 147 6.90 -12.36 1.12
CA ILE A 147 7.69 -12.99 2.19
C ILE A 147 6.82 -13.26 3.42
N VAL A 148 6.04 -12.27 3.84
CA VAL A 148 5.10 -12.40 4.97
C VAL A 148 4.05 -13.49 4.68
N SER A 149 3.51 -13.54 3.47
CA SER A 149 2.55 -14.57 3.06
C SER A 149 3.10 -15.99 3.14
N LYS A 150 4.42 -16.20 2.97
CA LYS A 150 5.06 -17.52 3.14
C LYS A 150 5.04 -18.03 4.58
N THR A 151 5.00 -17.13 5.55
CA THR A 151 4.97 -17.50 6.98
C THR A 151 3.56 -17.84 7.46
N VAL A 152 2.55 -17.55 6.63
CA VAL A 152 1.13 -17.78 6.94
C VAL A 152 0.74 -19.18 6.52
N LYS A 153 0.17 -19.97 7.43
CA LYS A 153 -0.51 -21.21 7.09
C LYS A 153 -1.90 -20.86 6.56
N PRO A 154 -2.24 -21.21 5.31
CA PRO A 154 -3.58 -21.01 4.78
C PRO A 154 -4.60 -21.78 5.63
N ARG A 155 -5.80 -21.25 5.72
CA ARG A 155 -6.91 -21.95 6.35
C ARG A 155 -7.32 -23.10 5.44
N VAL A 156 -7.32 -24.33 5.94
CA VAL A 156 -7.92 -25.49 5.28
C VAL A 156 -9.43 -25.24 5.27
N ARG A 157 -10.05 -25.24 4.10
CA ARG A 157 -11.51 -25.17 3.99
C ARG A 157 -12.07 -26.56 4.34
N PRO A 158 -13.23 -26.62 4.99
CA PRO A 158 -13.89 -27.91 5.26
C PRO A 158 -14.16 -28.72 3.98
N GLU A 159 -14.27 -28.06 2.83
CA GLU A 159 -14.47 -28.70 1.52
C GLU A 159 -13.24 -29.48 1.01
N ASP A 160 -12.04 -29.18 1.56
CA ASP A 160 -10.81 -29.88 1.17
C ASP A 160 -10.55 -31.14 2.02
N GLU A 161 -11.37 -31.38 3.07
CA GLU A 161 -11.30 -32.59 3.92
C GLU A 161 -12.22 -33.74 3.41
N GLU A 162 -13.13 -33.47 2.48
CA GLU A 162 -14.07 -34.47 1.94
C GLU A 162 -13.67 -35.00 0.53
N ALA A 163 -12.51 -34.59 0.00
CA ALA A 163 -11.96 -35.04 -1.27
C ALA A 163 -10.71 -35.90 -1.05
#